data_dae814468d352c8369a4e1a6f70a8557
#
_entry.id   dae814468d352c8369a4e1a6f70a8557
#
_cell.length_a   1.000
_cell.length_b   1.000
_cell.length_c   1.000
_cell.angle_alpha   90.00
_cell.angle_beta   90.00
_cell.angle_gamma   90.00
#
_symmetry.space_group_name_H-M   'P 1'
#
loop_
_entity.id
_entity.type
_entity.pdbx_description
1 polymer ?
#
loop_
_entity_poly.entity_id
_entity_poly.type
_entity_poly.pdbx_seq_one_letter_code
_entity_poly.pdbx_strand_id
1 'polypeptide(L)'
;VRISERFSLEATQFELDFVDIDTDYDTPLFVDPFFLGCRTDLWSLNATRTLRSFFQTFVNFIRDDERRRARALFNYLHEPNETCLGLSRGKPRGNAIGSIDSEKLFNSIAQSKAVATGIVEDLEDFRLFIDGIDKDKISDMTTNIIRGHLVTYTQEQCKLWGIALQQNVQSGFYWERAANEWRNRHESMLVIEGRKILLVPKGIVSYSNKYTPQKYYNQFVLEYLQHEHLRNYSALVQHRVNGMPYVTKKSLKESGESAYSKDFLATFTDAHPEVFRDFKEWIQHTATAISNEELDDSDPAIIAQYLIRKLGQIAAGGEGATRYHRLVVGILEFLFYPDVVSPIVENEIHDGRKRVDITFDNAARGGFFYRLHTTYQTPAQFIFVECKNYSREVANPEIDQLSGRFSMNLGKFGLLLCRTVDDMDTLLARCNDTYVDGRGIMLPIIDDDLIVMLNKVIEGVPNPYEEFLSQRFRAVALN
;
A
#
# COMPACT_ATOMS: atom_id res chain seq x y z
N VAL A 1 -2.11 -23.59 -3.01
CA VAL A 1 -3.27 -23.12 -3.80
C VAL A 1 -3.52 -21.66 -3.48
N ARG A 2 -3.53 -20.81 -4.52
CA ARG A 2 -3.77 -19.35 -4.36
C ARG A 2 -5.20 -19.05 -3.89
N ILE A 3 -5.39 -17.88 -3.28
CA ILE A 3 -6.72 -17.41 -2.84
C ILE A 3 -7.68 -17.32 -4.02
N SER A 4 -7.26 -16.73 -5.14
CA SER A 4 -8.07 -16.60 -6.36
C SER A 4 -8.57 -17.94 -6.89
N GLU A 5 -7.71 -18.95 -6.89
CA GLU A 5 -8.04 -20.33 -7.34
C GLU A 5 -8.99 -21.00 -6.36
N ARG A 6 -8.68 -20.93 -5.06
CA ARG A 6 -9.47 -21.61 -4.01
C ARG A 6 -10.91 -21.15 -3.96
N PHE A 7 -11.14 -19.86 -4.17
CA PHE A 7 -12.47 -19.28 -4.17
C PHE A 7 -13.06 -19.05 -5.57
N SER A 8 -12.37 -19.52 -6.61
CA SER A 8 -12.81 -19.37 -8.01
C SER A 8 -13.21 -17.94 -8.35
N LEU A 9 -12.35 -16.97 -7.98
CA LEU A 9 -12.66 -15.55 -8.13
C LEU A 9 -12.74 -15.11 -9.60
N GLU A 10 -12.25 -15.95 -10.52
CA GLU A 10 -12.11 -15.61 -11.94
C GLU A 10 -11.33 -14.32 -12.19
N ALA A 11 -10.39 -14.01 -11.29
CA ALA A 11 -9.53 -12.86 -11.30
C ALA A 11 -8.07 -13.29 -11.11
N THR A 12 -7.14 -12.51 -11.64
CA THR A 12 -5.69 -12.71 -11.50
C THR A 12 -5.12 -11.71 -10.49
N GLN A 13 -3.83 -11.81 -10.18
CA GLN A 13 -3.14 -10.85 -9.32
C GLN A 13 -3.32 -9.39 -9.81
N PHE A 14 -3.44 -9.19 -11.11
CA PHE A 14 -3.61 -7.85 -11.71
C PHE A 14 -4.92 -7.18 -11.34
N GLU A 15 -5.98 -7.98 -11.12
CA GLU A 15 -7.33 -7.51 -10.81
C GLU A 15 -7.59 -7.44 -9.30
N LEU A 16 -6.69 -7.99 -8.49
CA LEU A 16 -6.81 -8.04 -7.03
C LEU A 16 -5.99 -6.92 -6.37
N ASP A 17 -6.57 -6.22 -5.40
CA ASP A 17 -5.88 -5.21 -4.60
C ASP A 17 -4.96 -5.83 -3.52
N PHE A 18 -5.17 -7.09 -3.18
CA PHE A 18 -4.36 -7.85 -2.23
C PHE A 18 -3.36 -8.78 -2.93
N VAL A 19 -2.32 -9.16 -2.22
CA VAL A 19 -1.39 -10.20 -2.69
C VAL A 19 -2.13 -11.53 -2.76
N ASP A 20 -2.19 -12.15 -3.94
CA ASP A 20 -2.81 -13.45 -4.17
C ASP A 20 -1.90 -14.58 -3.63
N ILE A 21 -1.84 -14.66 -2.31
CA ILE A 21 -0.97 -15.58 -1.58
C ILE A 21 -1.29 -17.05 -1.85
N ASP A 22 -0.24 -17.89 -1.86
CA ASP A 22 -0.42 -19.34 -1.73
C ASP A 22 -0.67 -19.69 -0.26
N THR A 23 -1.73 -20.45 0.02
CA THR A 23 -2.08 -20.85 1.39
C THR A 23 -1.22 -21.99 1.95
N ASP A 24 -0.39 -22.61 1.12
CA ASP A 24 0.47 -23.73 1.50
C ASP A 24 1.95 -23.35 1.67
N TYR A 25 2.38 -22.20 1.09
CA TYR A 25 3.76 -21.73 1.10
C TYR A 25 3.82 -20.22 1.32
N ASP A 26 4.88 -19.74 1.98
CA ASP A 26 5.09 -18.32 2.12
C ASP A 26 5.51 -17.69 0.79
N THR A 27 4.92 -16.54 0.50
CA THR A 27 5.34 -15.67 -0.60
C THR A 27 6.51 -14.80 -0.12
N PRO A 28 7.63 -14.68 -0.86
CA PRO A 28 8.84 -13.98 -0.41
C PRO A 28 8.72 -12.45 -0.44
N LEU A 29 7.66 -11.95 0.16
CA LEU A 29 7.33 -10.53 0.29
C LEU A 29 7.25 -10.16 1.77
N PHE A 30 7.39 -8.86 2.05
CA PHE A 30 7.41 -8.32 3.40
C PHE A 30 6.51 -7.10 3.49
N VAL A 31 5.75 -6.98 4.57
CA VAL A 31 5.05 -5.73 4.91
C VAL A 31 6.11 -4.70 5.27
N ASP A 32 6.17 -3.61 4.52
CA ASP A 32 7.24 -2.63 4.60
C ASP A 32 6.73 -1.34 5.27
N PRO A 33 7.06 -1.11 6.56
CA PRO A 33 6.58 0.06 7.31
C PRO A 33 7.09 1.38 6.74
N PHE A 34 8.30 1.42 6.19
CA PHE A 34 8.82 2.62 5.54
C PHE A 34 7.98 2.97 4.31
N PHE A 35 7.74 1.97 3.46
CA PHE A 35 6.93 2.17 2.26
C PHE A 35 5.48 2.52 2.62
N LEU A 36 4.91 1.86 3.63
CA LEU A 36 3.60 2.20 4.20
C LEU A 36 3.54 3.66 4.65
N GLY A 37 4.60 4.15 5.33
CA GLY A 37 4.73 5.54 5.78
C GLY A 37 4.88 6.58 4.66
N CYS A 38 5.30 6.15 3.47
CA CYS A 38 5.40 7.01 2.29
C CYS A 38 4.08 7.22 1.53
N ARG A 39 3.04 6.45 1.86
CA ARG A 39 1.76 6.47 1.15
C ARG A 39 0.84 7.55 1.69
N THR A 40 -0.08 8.02 0.83
CA THR A 40 -1.00 9.12 1.12
C THR A 40 -2.47 8.70 1.19
N ASP A 41 -2.78 7.46 0.84
CA ASP A 41 -4.13 6.90 0.98
C ASP A 41 -4.54 6.77 2.47
N LEU A 42 -5.85 6.84 2.72
CA LEU A 42 -6.38 6.89 4.09
C LEU A 42 -6.08 5.63 4.89
N TRP A 43 -6.16 4.46 4.26
CA TRP A 43 -5.85 3.18 4.91
C TRP A 43 -4.40 3.17 5.43
N SER A 44 -3.44 3.49 4.55
CA SER A 44 -2.01 3.54 4.88
C SER A 44 -1.68 4.60 5.93
N LEU A 45 -2.30 5.77 5.85
CA LEU A 45 -2.14 6.82 6.86
C LEU A 45 -2.61 6.37 8.25
N ASN A 46 -3.73 5.66 8.34
CA ASN A 46 -4.25 5.16 9.62
C ASN A 46 -3.37 4.03 10.17
N ALA A 47 -2.90 3.12 9.33
CA ALA A 47 -1.97 2.06 9.72
C ALA A 47 -0.64 2.65 10.21
N THR A 48 -0.08 3.64 9.51
CA THR A 48 1.14 4.37 9.92
C THR A 48 0.96 5.07 11.27
N ARG A 49 -0.18 5.72 11.50
CA ARG A 49 -0.48 6.33 12.81
C ARG A 49 -0.55 5.30 13.93
N THR A 50 -1.01 4.09 13.64
CA THR A 50 -1.04 2.98 14.60
C THR A 50 0.37 2.48 14.92
N LEU A 51 1.24 2.32 13.91
CA LEU A 51 2.66 2.00 14.11
C LEU A 51 3.37 3.04 14.98
N ARG A 52 3.20 4.32 14.66
CA ARG A 52 3.80 5.42 15.43
C ARG A 52 3.29 5.49 16.86
N SER A 53 2.01 5.24 17.09
CA SER A 53 1.45 5.17 18.45
C SER A 53 2.10 4.06 19.28
N PHE A 54 2.26 2.86 18.71
CA PHE A 54 2.96 1.77 19.36
C PHE A 54 4.41 2.14 19.69
N PHE A 55 5.13 2.63 18.69
CA PHE A 55 6.52 3.02 18.83
C PHE A 55 6.72 4.12 19.88
N GLN A 56 5.89 5.17 19.85
CA GLN A 56 5.93 6.25 20.83
C GLN A 56 5.66 5.74 22.26
N THR A 57 4.70 4.82 22.42
CA THR A 57 4.41 4.21 23.72
C THR A 57 5.59 3.41 24.23
N PHE A 58 6.26 2.66 23.36
CA PHE A 58 7.49 1.93 23.68
C PHE A 58 8.62 2.88 24.13
N VAL A 59 8.90 3.92 23.35
CA VAL A 59 9.95 4.89 23.66
C VAL A 59 9.66 5.61 24.98
N ASN A 60 8.43 5.99 25.25
CA ASN A 60 8.04 6.61 26.51
C ASN A 60 8.32 5.68 27.71
N PHE A 61 7.96 4.40 27.62
CA PHE A 61 8.26 3.44 28.70
C PHE A 61 9.76 3.25 28.93
N ILE A 62 10.57 3.30 27.86
CA ILE A 62 12.05 3.25 28.04
C ILE A 62 12.57 4.50 28.71
N ARG A 63 12.09 5.69 28.33
CA ARG A 63 12.50 6.98 28.92
C ARG A 63 12.10 7.09 30.40
N ASP A 64 10.93 6.58 30.76
CA ASP A 64 10.38 6.62 32.11
C ASP A 64 10.93 5.48 32.99
N ASP A 65 11.91 4.70 32.49
CA ASP A 65 12.50 3.50 33.11
C ASP A 65 11.47 2.39 33.45
N GLU A 66 10.31 2.40 32.77
CA GLU A 66 9.25 1.41 32.93
C GLU A 66 9.54 0.13 32.11
N ARG A 67 10.71 -0.45 32.27
CA ARG A 67 11.21 -1.58 31.45
C ARG A 67 10.29 -2.79 31.41
N ARG A 68 9.56 -3.07 32.51
CA ARG A 68 8.58 -4.18 32.54
C ARG A 68 7.42 -3.95 31.58
N ARG A 69 6.91 -2.72 31.51
CA ARG A 69 5.83 -2.33 30.60
C ARG A 69 6.31 -2.32 29.15
N ALA A 70 7.48 -1.74 28.91
CA ALA A 70 8.13 -1.76 27.59
C ALA A 70 8.29 -3.20 27.07
N ARG A 71 8.79 -4.11 27.90
CA ARG A 71 8.95 -5.53 27.57
C ARG A 71 7.61 -6.21 27.27
N ALA A 72 6.57 -5.90 28.03
CA ALA A 72 5.24 -6.51 27.84
C ALA A 72 4.65 -6.17 26.47
N LEU A 73 5.05 -5.06 25.82
CA LEU A 73 4.63 -4.72 24.47
C LEU A 73 5.08 -5.77 23.43
N PHE A 74 6.21 -6.43 23.68
CA PHE A 74 6.78 -7.42 22.75
C PHE A 74 6.16 -8.81 22.85
N ASN A 75 5.32 -9.06 23.84
CA ASN A 75 4.70 -10.38 24.06
C ASN A 75 3.82 -10.86 22.90
N TYR A 76 3.37 -9.94 22.06
CA TYR A 76 2.44 -10.22 20.95
C TYR A 76 3.07 -9.96 19.57
N LEU A 77 4.38 -9.68 19.50
CA LEU A 77 5.14 -9.50 18.27
C LEU A 77 5.75 -10.84 17.82
N HIS A 78 4.91 -11.75 17.40
CA HIS A 78 5.29 -13.09 16.94
C HIS A 78 5.12 -13.22 15.43
N GLU A 79 5.65 -14.28 14.83
CA GLU A 79 5.50 -14.58 13.40
C GLU A 79 4.00 -14.71 13.03
N PRO A 80 3.51 -13.82 12.11
CA PRO A 80 2.09 -13.80 11.72
C PRO A 80 1.83 -14.77 10.57
N ASN A 81 1.70 -16.07 10.88
CA ASN A 81 1.46 -17.12 9.87
C ASN A 81 0.18 -16.92 9.04
N GLU A 82 -0.68 -16.01 9.45
CA GLU A 82 -1.95 -15.71 8.79
C GLU A 82 -1.81 -14.95 7.47
N THR A 83 -0.66 -14.31 7.23
CA THR A 83 -0.41 -13.55 5.98
C THR A 83 0.21 -14.38 4.88
N CYS A 84 0.81 -15.55 5.20
CA CYS A 84 1.58 -16.37 4.27
C CYS A 84 2.65 -15.56 3.50
N LEU A 85 3.25 -14.57 4.17
CA LEU A 85 4.36 -13.77 3.66
C LEU A 85 5.62 -14.09 4.45
N GLY A 86 6.78 -14.17 3.79
CA GLY A 86 8.06 -14.45 4.43
C GLY A 86 8.96 -15.36 3.61
N LEU A 87 9.93 -16.00 4.27
CA LEU A 87 10.93 -16.84 3.63
C LEU A 87 10.81 -18.33 3.96
N SER A 88 9.81 -18.75 4.71
CA SER A 88 9.64 -20.15 5.10
C SER A 88 9.34 -21.05 3.88
N ARG A 89 10.12 -22.11 3.72
CA ARG A 89 9.95 -23.09 2.63
C ARG A 89 9.00 -24.24 2.97
N GLY A 90 8.28 -24.15 4.11
CA GLY A 90 7.36 -25.20 4.57
C GLY A 90 5.97 -24.63 4.85
N LYS A 91 4.98 -25.53 5.06
CA LYS A 91 3.65 -25.08 5.51
C LYS A 91 3.82 -24.19 6.72
N PRO A 92 3.20 -22.99 6.75
CA PRO A 92 3.19 -22.15 7.93
C PRO A 92 2.69 -22.99 9.13
N ARG A 93 3.59 -23.39 9.99
CA ARG A 93 3.27 -24.12 11.19
C ARG A 93 3.29 -23.12 12.31
N GLY A 94 2.16 -22.89 12.96
CA GLY A 94 2.02 -22.02 14.12
C GLY A 94 2.89 -22.47 15.29
N ASN A 95 4.18 -22.32 15.17
CA ASN A 95 5.09 -22.36 16.29
C ASN A 95 5.15 -20.93 16.82
N ALA A 96 4.47 -20.71 17.97
CA ALA A 96 4.69 -19.50 18.74
C ALA A 96 6.20 -19.25 18.83
N ILE A 97 6.66 -18.07 18.37
CA ILE A 97 8.01 -17.60 18.70
C ILE A 97 8.10 -17.68 20.21
N GLY A 98 8.99 -18.52 20.70
CA GLY A 98 9.11 -18.76 22.14
C GLY A 98 9.43 -17.44 22.83
N SER A 99 9.01 -17.28 24.07
CA SER A 99 9.30 -16.14 24.96
C SER A 99 10.77 -15.71 24.94
N ILE A 100 11.67 -16.59 24.55
CA ILE A 100 13.13 -16.37 24.42
C ILE A 100 13.48 -15.42 23.27
N ASP A 101 12.78 -15.47 22.14
CA ASP A 101 13.10 -14.60 20.99
C ASP A 101 12.55 -13.18 21.18
N SER A 102 11.36 -13.04 21.79
CA SER A 102 10.82 -11.74 22.19
C SER A 102 11.70 -11.05 23.23
N GLU A 103 12.29 -11.82 24.15
CA GLU A 103 13.20 -11.29 25.15
C GLU A 103 14.53 -10.83 24.56
N LYS A 104 15.12 -11.62 23.68
CA LYS A 104 16.34 -11.22 22.97
C LYS A 104 16.11 -9.98 22.13
N LEU A 105 15.00 -9.93 21.40
CA LEU A 105 14.62 -8.78 20.58
C LEU A 105 14.48 -7.51 21.44
N PHE A 106 13.71 -7.60 22.52
CA PHE A 106 13.54 -6.50 23.46
C PHE A 106 14.90 -6.02 24.03
N ASN A 107 15.74 -6.94 24.48
CA ASN A 107 17.05 -6.59 25.04
C ASN A 107 17.96 -5.89 24.02
N SER A 108 17.98 -6.37 22.77
CA SER A 108 18.75 -5.74 21.69
C SER A 108 18.29 -4.29 21.44
N ILE A 109 16.97 -4.07 21.45
CA ILE A 109 16.39 -2.75 21.22
C ILE A 109 16.62 -1.83 22.43
N ALA A 110 16.33 -2.30 23.64
CA ALA A 110 16.43 -1.49 24.86
C ALA A 110 17.87 -1.12 25.24
N GLN A 111 18.86 -1.88 24.78
CA GLN A 111 20.30 -1.62 25.01
C GLN A 111 20.93 -0.83 23.87
N SER A 112 20.24 -0.60 22.78
CA SER A 112 20.78 0.10 21.62
C SER A 112 21.06 1.58 21.92
N LYS A 113 22.25 2.05 21.55
CA LYS A 113 22.59 3.47 21.59
C LYS A 113 21.62 4.30 20.75
N ALA A 114 21.21 3.81 19.60
CA ALA A 114 20.31 4.50 18.70
C ALA A 114 18.93 4.81 19.32
N VAL A 115 18.43 3.93 20.19
CA VAL A 115 17.21 4.17 20.98
C VAL A 115 17.49 5.17 22.11
N ALA A 116 18.61 5.02 22.79
CA ALA A 116 18.99 5.88 23.92
C ALA A 116 19.24 7.35 23.48
N THR A 117 19.84 7.56 22.31
CA THR A 117 20.13 8.91 21.75
C THR A 117 18.92 9.51 21.01
N GLY A 118 17.89 8.70 20.72
CA GLY A 118 16.70 9.17 20.00
C GLY A 118 16.87 9.30 18.48
N ILE A 119 17.91 8.68 17.90
CA ILE A 119 18.12 8.62 16.44
C ILE A 119 17.01 7.81 15.76
N VAL A 120 16.53 6.80 16.46
CA VAL A 120 15.41 5.94 16.00
C VAL A 120 14.11 6.71 16.18
N GLU A 121 13.48 7.06 15.08
CA GLU A 121 12.22 7.82 15.03
C GLU A 121 11.03 6.95 14.74
N ASP A 122 11.22 5.90 13.92
CA ASP A 122 10.19 4.99 13.45
C ASP A 122 10.66 3.51 13.56
N LEU A 123 9.72 2.58 13.45
CA LEU A 123 9.96 1.14 13.62
C LEU A 123 11.00 0.59 12.62
N GLU A 124 10.97 1.06 11.38
CA GLU A 124 11.89 0.64 10.32
C GLU A 124 13.35 0.98 10.61
N ASP A 125 13.60 2.01 11.42
CA ASP A 125 14.95 2.44 11.78
C ASP A 125 15.69 1.38 12.61
N PHE A 126 14.94 0.52 13.33
CA PHE A 126 15.53 -0.62 14.06
C PHE A 126 16.38 -1.50 13.15
N ARG A 127 15.98 -1.68 11.91
CA ARG A 127 16.73 -2.48 10.93
C ARG A 127 18.12 -1.90 10.64
N LEU A 128 18.24 -0.58 10.63
CA LEU A 128 19.49 0.12 10.31
C LEU A 128 20.49 0.07 11.46
N PHE A 129 20.01 0.14 12.69
CA PHE A 129 20.85 0.43 13.85
C PHE A 129 20.91 -0.68 14.90
N ILE A 130 20.04 -1.69 14.83
CA ILE A 130 19.95 -2.71 15.88
C ILE A 130 20.31 -4.08 15.33
N ASP A 131 21.31 -4.72 15.93
CA ASP A 131 21.75 -6.05 15.54
C ASP A 131 20.65 -7.10 15.76
N GLY A 132 20.61 -8.09 14.87
CA GLY A 132 19.62 -9.15 14.92
C GLY A 132 18.22 -8.75 14.48
N ILE A 133 18.00 -7.52 14.04
CA ILE A 133 16.76 -7.08 13.39
C ILE A 133 16.99 -6.98 11.89
N ASP A 134 16.25 -7.78 11.14
CA ASP A 134 16.23 -7.83 9.68
C ASP A 134 14.84 -7.47 9.13
N LYS A 135 14.68 -7.63 7.83
CA LYS A 135 13.43 -7.30 7.13
C LYS A 135 12.25 -8.18 7.55
N ASP A 136 12.51 -9.43 7.87
CA ASP A 136 11.50 -10.40 8.28
C ASP A 136 10.90 -9.99 9.63
N LYS A 137 11.74 -9.75 10.63
CA LYS A 137 11.29 -9.28 11.94
C LYS A 137 10.55 -7.95 11.90
N ILE A 138 10.99 -7.00 11.06
CA ILE A 138 10.28 -5.73 10.89
C ILE A 138 8.90 -5.96 10.27
N SER A 139 8.81 -6.82 9.26
CA SER A 139 7.53 -7.22 8.66
C SER A 139 6.59 -7.85 9.68
N ASP A 140 7.09 -8.79 10.49
CA ASP A 140 6.31 -9.47 11.53
C ASP A 140 5.79 -8.51 12.59
N MET A 141 6.66 -7.64 13.10
CA MET A 141 6.28 -6.59 14.05
C MET A 141 5.22 -5.66 13.47
N THR A 142 5.44 -5.19 12.24
CA THR A 142 4.50 -4.32 11.53
C THR A 142 3.14 -4.98 11.40
N THR A 143 3.11 -6.22 10.90
CA THR A 143 1.89 -7.00 10.69
C THR A 143 1.08 -7.17 11.98
N ASN A 144 1.74 -7.52 13.10
CA ASN A 144 1.05 -7.68 14.38
C ASN A 144 0.47 -6.36 14.90
N ILE A 145 1.22 -5.26 14.78
CA ILE A 145 0.76 -3.95 15.24
C ILE A 145 -0.47 -3.48 14.44
N ILE A 146 -0.42 -3.58 13.10
CA ILE A 146 -1.51 -3.14 12.21
C ILE A 146 -2.56 -4.23 11.95
N ARG A 147 -2.51 -5.37 12.64
CA ARG A 147 -3.44 -6.51 12.45
C ARG A 147 -4.90 -6.09 12.42
N GLY A 148 -5.33 -5.15 13.27
CA GLY A 148 -6.71 -4.66 13.26
C GLY A 148 -7.12 -4.03 11.92
N HIS A 149 -6.21 -3.29 11.27
CA HIS A 149 -6.43 -2.74 9.93
C HIS A 149 -6.50 -3.84 8.88
N LEU A 150 -5.62 -4.87 8.97
CA LEU A 150 -5.63 -6.02 8.06
C LEU A 150 -6.90 -6.87 8.21
N VAL A 151 -7.44 -7.02 9.43
CA VAL A 151 -8.72 -7.72 9.65
C VAL A 151 -9.85 -7.00 8.93
N THR A 152 -9.99 -5.69 9.14
CA THR A 152 -11.02 -4.89 8.45
C THR A 152 -10.84 -4.94 6.92
N TYR A 153 -9.61 -4.78 6.44
CA TYR A 153 -9.30 -4.91 5.01
C TYR A 153 -9.69 -6.28 4.44
N THR A 154 -9.35 -7.36 5.15
CA THR A 154 -9.73 -8.73 4.75
C THR A 154 -11.25 -8.88 4.66
N GLN A 155 -11.99 -8.33 5.62
CA GLN A 155 -13.46 -8.36 5.62
C GLN A 155 -14.03 -7.63 4.40
N GLU A 156 -13.50 -6.45 4.06
CA GLU A 156 -13.94 -5.67 2.90
C GLU A 156 -13.61 -6.39 1.57
N GLN A 157 -12.42 -6.96 1.44
CA GLN A 157 -12.06 -7.72 0.25
C GLN A 157 -12.90 -9.01 0.11
N CYS A 158 -13.14 -9.72 1.21
CA CYS A 158 -14.02 -10.89 1.19
C CYS A 158 -15.45 -10.53 0.78
N LYS A 159 -15.96 -9.39 1.26
CA LYS A 159 -17.28 -8.87 0.85
C LYS A 159 -17.33 -8.54 -0.64
N LEU A 160 -16.32 -7.83 -1.15
CA LEU A 160 -16.20 -7.46 -2.57
C LEU A 160 -16.21 -8.70 -3.46
N TRP A 161 -15.40 -9.69 -3.14
CA TRP A 161 -15.23 -10.91 -3.93
C TRP A 161 -16.23 -12.01 -3.61
N GLY A 162 -17.11 -11.83 -2.61
CA GLY A 162 -18.14 -12.80 -2.21
C GLY A 162 -17.56 -14.02 -1.50
N ILE A 163 -16.45 -13.85 -0.78
CA ILE A 163 -15.83 -14.90 0.02
C ILE A 163 -16.52 -14.94 1.40
N ALA A 164 -16.97 -16.12 1.82
CA ALA A 164 -17.65 -16.29 3.10
C ALA A 164 -16.66 -16.18 4.28
N LEU A 165 -17.06 -15.45 5.31
CA LEU A 165 -16.32 -15.30 6.56
C LEU A 165 -16.90 -16.21 7.65
N GLN A 166 -16.02 -16.75 8.49
CA GLN A 166 -16.43 -17.45 9.71
C GLN A 166 -16.65 -16.45 10.84
N GLN A 167 -17.83 -16.50 11.45
CA GLN A 167 -18.22 -15.60 12.54
C GLN A 167 -17.60 -15.99 13.88
N ASN A 168 -17.43 -15.01 14.76
CA ASN A 168 -17.04 -15.21 16.16
C ASN A 168 -15.68 -15.90 16.33
N VAL A 169 -14.69 -15.52 15.52
CA VAL A 169 -13.31 -16.03 15.57
C VAL A 169 -12.42 -14.99 16.25
N GLN A 170 -11.50 -15.41 17.10
CA GLN A 170 -10.53 -14.49 17.70
C GLN A 170 -9.63 -13.86 16.63
N SER A 171 -9.58 -12.51 16.58
CA SER A 171 -8.77 -11.76 15.62
C SER A 171 -7.27 -11.99 15.77
N GLY A 172 -6.81 -12.39 16.95
CA GLY A 172 -5.44 -12.24 17.40
C GLY A 172 -5.21 -10.83 17.97
N PHE A 173 -4.10 -10.65 18.67
CA PHE A 173 -3.78 -9.37 19.28
C PHE A 173 -3.35 -8.34 18.22
N TYR A 174 -3.86 -7.12 18.35
CA TYR A 174 -3.51 -5.95 17.57
C TYR A 174 -3.39 -4.71 18.46
N TRP A 175 -2.65 -3.71 18.01
CA TRP A 175 -2.48 -2.47 18.75
C TRP A 175 -3.70 -1.56 18.58
N GLU A 176 -4.41 -1.28 19.69
CA GLU A 176 -5.51 -0.31 19.70
C GLU A 176 -4.98 1.07 20.06
N ARG A 177 -4.87 1.93 19.04
CA ARG A 177 -4.30 3.28 19.18
C ARG A 177 -5.03 4.15 20.19
N ALA A 178 -6.36 4.05 20.25
CA ALA A 178 -7.16 4.90 21.14
C ALA A 178 -6.91 4.59 22.63
N ALA A 179 -6.60 3.35 22.95
CA ALA A 179 -6.33 2.91 24.31
C ALA A 179 -4.83 2.78 24.62
N ASN A 180 -3.96 2.82 23.61
CA ASN A 180 -2.53 2.48 23.70
C ASN A 180 -2.28 1.14 24.37
N GLU A 181 -3.01 0.11 23.94
CA GLU A 181 -2.89 -1.24 24.48
C GLU A 181 -3.17 -2.31 23.43
N TRP A 182 -2.70 -3.53 23.69
CA TRP A 182 -3.04 -4.70 22.90
C TRP A 182 -4.49 -5.14 23.16
N ARG A 183 -5.24 -5.37 22.07
CA ARG A 183 -6.61 -5.87 22.08
C ARG A 183 -6.71 -7.15 21.28
N ASN A 184 -7.62 -8.02 21.71
CA ASN A 184 -8.04 -9.22 20.98
C ASN A 184 -9.56 -9.29 21.03
N ARG A 185 -10.21 -9.35 19.87
CA ARG A 185 -11.67 -9.34 19.75
C ARG A 185 -12.13 -10.58 18.98
N HIS A 186 -13.40 -10.91 19.14
CA HIS A 186 -14.05 -11.87 18.27
C HIS A 186 -14.65 -11.14 17.07
N GLU A 187 -14.24 -11.56 15.88
CA GLU A 187 -14.56 -10.91 14.61
C GLU A 187 -15.00 -11.93 13.57
N SER A 188 -15.50 -11.45 12.44
CA SER A 188 -15.69 -12.27 11.24
C SER A 188 -14.35 -12.41 10.54
N MET A 189 -13.83 -13.62 10.42
CA MET A 189 -12.49 -13.89 9.88
C MET A 189 -12.55 -14.79 8.65
N LEU A 190 -11.62 -14.59 7.72
CA LEU A 190 -11.34 -15.57 6.70
C LEU A 190 -10.62 -16.76 7.32
N VAL A 191 -11.25 -17.92 7.25
CA VAL A 191 -10.70 -19.18 7.80
C VAL A 191 -10.63 -20.21 6.70
N ILE A 192 -9.43 -20.75 6.47
CA ILE A 192 -9.16 -21.78 5.47
C ILE A 192 -8.54 -22.99 6.18
N GLU A 193 -9.20 -24.15 6.13
CA GLU A 193 -8.74 -25.39 6.76
C GLU A 193 -8.39 -25.21 8.25
N GLY A 194 -9.22 -24.43 8.97
CA GLY A 194 -9.02 -24.13 10.39
C GLY A 194 -7.94 -23.08 10.69
N ARG A 195 -7.27 -22.53 9.68
CA ARG A 195 -6.29 -21.44 9.83
C ARG A 195 -6.92 -20.09 9.48
N LYS A 196 -6.67 -19.09 10.29
CA LYS A 196 -7.01 -17.70 9.96
C LYS A 196 -6.10 -17.21 8.82
N ILE A 197 -6.66 -16.47 7.90
CA ILE A 197 -5.93 -15.81 6.81
C ILE A 197 -6.21 -14.32 6.89
N LEU A 198 -5.16 -13.54 6.73
CA LEU A 198 -5.19 -12.08 6.59
C LEU A 198 -4.73 -11.70 5.19
N LEU A 199 -5.59 -11.09 4.42
CA LEU A 199 -5.24 -10.50 3.13
C LEU A 199 -4.43 -9.24 3.37
N VAL A 200 -3.38 -9.06 2.58
CA VAL A 200 -2.47 -7.90 2.69
C VAL A 200 -2.56 -7.09 1.40
N PRO A 201 -2.82 -5.76 1.49
CA PRO A 201 -2.80 -4.91 0.30
C PRO A 201 -1.49 -5.02 -0.46
N LYS A 202 -1.52 -5.25 -1.77
CA LYS A 202 -0.30 -5.34 -2.59
C LYS A 202 0.50 -4.04 -2.57
N GLY A 203 -0.17 -2.90 -2.36
CA GLY A 203 0.44 -1.59 -2.28
C GLY A 203 1.32 -1.32 -1.05
N ILE A 204 1.35 -2.22 -0.04
CA ILE A 204 2.17 -2.05 1.18
C ILE A 204 3.24 -3.12 1.35
N VAL A 205 3.37 -4.02 0.40
CA VAL A 205 4.42 -5.05 0.42
C VAL A 205 5.58 -4.68 -0.49
N SER A 206 6.76 -5.18 -0.16
CA SER A 206 7.96 -5.04 -0.98
C SER A 206 8.91 -6.22 -0.77
N TYR A 207 9.94 -6.32 -1.60
CA TYR A 207 11.10 -7.19 -1.33
C TYR A 207 12.00 -6.62 -0.23
N SER A 208 11.64 -5.45 0.31
CA SER A 208 12.34 -4.74 1.39
C SER A 208 13.85 -4.58 1.12
N ASN A 209 14.20 -4.19 -0.10
CA ASN A 209 15.58 -4.07 -0.57
C ASN A 209 16.07 -2.61 -0.71
N LYS A 210 15.22 -1.61 -0.42
CA LYS A 210 15.54 -0.18 -0.55
C LYS A 210 16.02 0.41 0.77
N TYR A 211 15.27 0.28 1.85
CA TYR A 211 15.61 0.79 3.17
C TYR A 211 16.53 -0.21 3.90
N THR A 212 17.84 -0.18 3.60
CA THR A 212 18.79 -1.16 4.13
C THR A 212 20.03 -0.48 4.70
N PRO A 213 20.63 -1.04 5.78
CA PRO A 213 21.85 -0.49 6.36
C PRO A 213 23.01 -0.44 5.37
N GLN A 214 23.09 -1.41 4.44
CA GLN A 214 24.12 -1.45 3.41
C GLN A 214 24.00 -0.31 2.40
N LYS A 215 22.75 0.07 2.02
CA LYS A 215 22.54 1.23 1.14
C LYS A 215 22.86 2.53 1.83
N TYR A 216 22.38 2.71 3.07
CA TYR A 216 22.71 3.88 3.87
C TYR A 216 24.21 4.05 4.00
N TYR A 217 24.92 2.99 4.40
CA TYR A 217 26.37 2.99 4.53
C TYR A 217 27.09 3.30 3.21
N ASN A 218 26.80 2.53 2.15
CA ASN A 218 27.59 2.61 0.92
C ASN A 218 27.31 3.86 0.08
N GLN A 219 26.09 4.41 0.11
CA GLN A 219 25.68 5.50 -0.78
C GLN A 219 25.66 6.85 -0.10
N PHE A 220 25.47 6.91 1.21
CA PHE A 220 25.37 8.15 1.96
C PHE A 220 26.53 8.36 2.93
N VAL A 221 26.74 7.43 3.86
CA VAL A 221 27.80 7.55 4.88
C VAL A 221 29.19 7.61 4.25
N LEU A 222 29.53 6.66 3.40
CA LEU A 222 30.85 6.66 2.74
C LEU A 222 31.05 7.85 1.80
N GLU A 223 30.00 8.35 1.17
CA GLU A 223 30.09 9.53 0.31
C GLU A 223 30.33 10.79 1.13
N TYR A 224 29.64 10.96 2.24
CA TYR A 224 29.91 12.04 3.19
C TYR A 224 31.34 12.00 3.68
N LEU A 225 31.84 10.84 4.11
CA LEU A 225 33.22 10.66 4.58
C LEU A 225 34.26 10.93 3.48
N GLN A 226 34.00 10.56 2.22
CA GLN A 226 34.87 10.90 1.09
C GLN A 226 35.03 12.43 0.99
N HIS A 227 33.95 13.19 1.07
CA HIS A 227 33.95 14.65 1.02
C HIS A 227 34.65 15.27 2.24
N GLU A 228 34.44 14.72 3.42
CA GLU A 228 35.08 15.18 4.65
C GLU A 228 36.62 14.99 4.60
N HIS A 229 37.08 13.78 4.23
CA HIS A 229 38.51 13.50 4.09
C HIS A 229 39.17 14.35 3.01
N LEU A 230 38.45 14.64 1.90
CA LEU A 230 38.95 15.56 0.88
C LEU A 230 39.08 16.99 1.40
N ARG A 231 38.10 17.50 2.15
CA ARG A 231 38.17 18.86 2.74
C ARG A 231 39.33 18.99 3.75
N ASN A 232 39.54 17.94 4.54
CA ASN A 232 40.53 17.94 5.59
C ASN A 232 41.95 17.53 5.13
N TYR A 233 42.11 17.24 3.81
CA TYR A 233 43.36 16.74 3.22
C TYR A 233 43.99 15.61 4.05
N SER A 234 43.17 14.63 4.45
CA SER A 234 43.62 13.51 5.30
C SER A 234 44.61 12.58 4.58
N ALA A 235 45.25 11.69 5.34
CA ALA A 235 46.20 10.69 4.81
C ALA A 235 45.55 9.70 3.80
N LEU A 236 44.24 9.63 3.70
CA LEU A 236 43.51 8.79 2.74
C LEU A 236 43.33 9.41 1.35
N VAL A 237 43.70 10.71 1.21
CA VAL A 237 43.61 11.43 -0.07
C VAL A 237 44.66 10.91 -1.04
N GLN A 238 44.22 10.48 -2.21
CA GLN A 238 45.04 10.05 -3.33
C GLN A 238 44.85 11.04 -4.48
N HIS A 239 45.81 11.05 -5.42
CA HIS A 239 45.75 11.92 -6.60
C HIS A 239 45.69 11.10 -7.88
N ARG A 240 44.79 11.47 -8.78
CA ARG A 240 44.76 10.91 -10.13
C ARG A 240 45.95 11.39 -10.95
N VAL A 241 46.18 10.74 -12.09
CA VAL A 241 47.28 11.15 -13.03
C VAL A 241 47.14 12.63 -13.45
N ASN A 242 45.93 13.15 -13.51
CA ASN A 242 45.68 14.58 -13.80
C ASN A 242 45.78 15.51 -12.58
N GLY A 243 46.26 15.01 -11.45
CA GLY A 243 46.43 15.79 -10.20
C GLY A 243 45.13 15.96 -9.37
N MET A 244 43.98 15.51 -9.82
CA MET A 244 42.76 15.65 -9.04
C MET A 244 42.77 14.79 -7.78
N PRO A 245 42.48 15.35 -6.59
CA PRO A 245 42.40 14.57 -5.36
C PRO A 245 41.12 13.73 -5.31
N TYR A 246 41.22 12.54 -4.74
CA TYR A 246 40.07 11.67 -4.49
C TYR A 246 40.34 10.76 -3.28
N VAL A 247 39.23 10.24 -2.70
CA VAL A 247 39.27 9.20 -1.67
C VAL A 247 38.41 8.05 -2.13
N THR A 248 38.87 6.82 -2.03
CA THR A 248 38.08 5.65 -2.44
C THR A 248 37.22 5.14 -1.30
N LYS A 249 36.02 4.62 -1.63
CA LYS A 249 35.19 3.92 -0.62
C LYS A 249 35.92 2.70 -0.05
N LYS A 250 36.83 2.11 -0.80
CA LYS A 250 37.65 0.98 -0.35
C LYS A 250 38.62 1.40 0.75
N SER A 251 39.36 2.49 0.56
CA SER A 251 40.31 2.99 1.58
C SER A 251 39.62 3.39 2.89
N LEU A 252 38.38 3.92 2.80
CA LEU A 252 37.56 4.22 3.98
C LEU A 252 37.17 2.95 4.73
N LYS A 253 36.72 1.90 4.03
CA LYS A 253 36.36 0.62 4.64
C LYS A 253 37.56 -0.08 5.30
N GLU A 254 38.76 0.10 4.76
CA GLU A 254 40.00 -0.53 5.23
C GLU A 254 40.67 0.29 6.33
N SER A 255 40.33 1.57 6.54
CA SER A 255 40.91 2.43 7.58
C SER A 255 40.62 1.99 9.02
N GLY A 256 39.63 1.10 9.20
CA GLY A 256 39.19 0.60 10.50
C GLY A 256 38.27 1.55 11.27
N GLU A 257 38.41 2.87 11.08
CA GLU A 257 37.59 3.88 11.76
C GLU A 257 36.15 3.96 11.23
N SER A 258 35.97 3.67 9.94
CA SER A 258 34.67 3.66 9.26
C SER A 258 34.22 2.27 8.81
N ALA A 259 34.72 1.21 9.43
CA ALA A 259 34.29 -0.15 9.15
C ALA A 259 32.80 -0.34 9.41
N TYR A 260 32.13 -1.06 8.51
CA TYR A 260 30.69 -1.27 8.63
C TYR A 260 30.33 -2.02 9.90
N SER A 261 29.50 -1.40 10.72
CA SER A 261 28.71 -2.04 11.78
C SER A 261 27.45 -1.18 12.05
N LYS A 262 26.43 -1.76 12.66
CA LYS A 262 25.25 -0.99 13.05
C LYS A 262 25.55 0.01 14.17
N ASP A 263 26.48 -0.30 15.06
CA ASP A 263 26.97 0.65 16.08
C ASP A 263 27.73 1.83 15.47
N PHE A 264 28.52 1.58 14.43
CA PHE A 264 29.17 2.66 13.67
C PHE A 264 28.12 3.55 13.01
N LEU A 265 27.13 2.96 12.33
CA LEU A 265 26.04 3.72 11.70
C LEU A 265 25.29 4.58 12.73
N ALA A 266 24.97 4.04 13.89
CA ALA A 266 24.31 4.79 14.96
C ALA A 266 25.16 5.95 15.45
N THR A 267 26.46 5.72 15.69
CA THR A 267 27.40 6.78 16.15
C THR A 267 27.60 7.85 15.09
N PHE A 268 27.72 7.44 13.82
CA PHE A 268 27.85 8.37 12.69
C PHE A 268 26.58 9.23 12.53
N THR A 269 25.40 8.60 12.61
CA THR A 269 24.10 9.28 12.44
C THR A 269 23.85 10.28 13.58
N ASP A 270 24.27 9.96 14.81
CA ASP A 270 24.19 10.89 15.94
C ASP A 270 25.04 12.16 15.71
N ALA A 271 26.20 12.00 15.10
CA ALA A 271 27.08 13.12 14.75
C ALA A 271 26.62 13.87 13.47
N HIS A 272 25.94 13.19 12.55
CA HIS A 272 25.58 13.70 11.23
C HIS A 272 24.11 13.36 10.86
N PRO A 273 23.12 13.86 11.62
CA PRO A 273 21.71 13.54 11.40
C PRO A 273 21.18 14.01 10.04
N GLU A 274 21.81 15.02 9.44
CA GLU A 274 21.47 15.50 8.09
C GLU A 274 21.66 14.41 7.02
N VAL A 275 22.71 13.58 7.13
CA VAL A 275 22.98 12.51 6.16
C VAL A 275 21.89 11.42 6.21
N PHE A 276 21.36 11.17 7.40
CA PHE A 276 20.28 10.24 7.58
C PHE A 276 18.94 10.77 7.03
N ARG A 277 18.69 12.06 7.24
CA ARG A 277 17.53 12.73 6.65
C ARG A 277 17.58 12.69 5.12
N ASP A 278 18.73 13.00 4.51
CA ASP A 278 18.93 12.94 3.07
C ASP A 278 18.68 11.51 2.51
N PHE A 279 19.11 10.48 3.26
CA PHE A 279 18.82 9.09 2.93
C PHE A 279 17.31 8.78 2.95
N LYS A 280 16.59 9.19 4.02
CA LYS A 280 15.13 9.00 4.11
C LYS A 280 14.40 9.71 2.96
N GLU A 281 14.78 10.97 2.68
CA GLU A 281 14.19 11.74 1.58
C GLU A 281 14.44 11.09 0.21
N TRP A 282 15.68 10.62 -0.04
CA TRP A 282 16.01 9.95 -1.29
C TRP A 282 15.18 8.69 -1.49
N ILE A 283 15.03 7.85 -0.46
CA ILE A 283 14.18 6.66 -0.58
C ILE A 283 12.73 7.04 -0.78
N GLN A 284 12.23 8.04 -0.07
CA GLN A 284 10.86 8.54 -0.23
C GLN A 284 10.53 8.90 -1.68
N HIS A 285 11.48 9.55 -2.37
CA HIS A 285 11.32 9.92 -3.78
C HIS A 285 11.48 8.75 -4.75
N THR A 286 12.24 7.72 -4.39
CA THR A 286 12.54 6.57 -5.23
C THR A 286 11.70 5.33 -4.91
N ALA A 287 10.96 5.34 -3.80
CA ALA A 287 10.09 4.25 -3.42
C ALA A 287 8.86 4.20 -4.34
N THR A 288 8.67 3.08 -5.01
CA THR A 288 7.51 2.77 -5.85
C THR A 288 6.79 1.55 -5.29
N ALA A 289 5.49 1.48 -5.45
CA ALA A 289 4.74 0.25 -5.19
C ALA A 289 5.32 -0.89 -6.02
N ILE A 290 5.21 -2.11 -5.51
CA ILE A 290 5.52 -3.31 -6.29
C ILE A 290 4.56 -3.37 -7.49
N SER A 291 5.06 -3.67 -8.68
CA SER A 291 4.20 -3.76 -9.85
C SER A 291 3.46 -5.10 -9.91
N ASN A 292 2.40 -5.16 -10.69
CA ASN A 292 1.69 -6.43 -10.90
C ASN A 292 2.59 -7.48 -11.55
N GLU A 293 3.48 -7.08 -12.47
CA GLU A 293 4.43 -7.95 -13.16
C GLU A 293 5.53 -8.48 -12.23
N GLU A 294 5.83 -7.77 -11.14
CA GLU A 294 6.72 -8.29 -10.09
C GLU A 294 6.03 -9.32 -9.19
N LEU A 295 4.70 -9.31 -9.12
CA LEU A 295 3.90 -10.24 -8.31
C LEU A 295 3.48 -11.49 -9.09
N ASP A 296 3.29 -11.38 -10.40
CA ASP A 296 2.82 -12.45 -11.26
C ASP A 296 3.46 -12.33 -12.65
N ASP A 297 4.02 -13.41 -13.16
CA ASP A 297 4.72 -13.48 -14.46
C ASP A 297 3.75 -13.46 -15.67
N SER A 298 2.45 -13.30 -15.46
CA SER A 298 1.46 -13.24 -16.54
C SER A 298 1.67 -12.01 -17.42
N ASP A 299 1.47 -12.16 -18.71
CA ASP A 299 1.57 -11.07 -19.69
C ASP A 299 0.35 -10.14 -19.57
N PRO A 300 0.54 -8.84 -19.22
CA PRO A 300 -0.56 -7.86 -19.12
C PRO A 300 -1.43 -7.79 -20.38
N ALA A 301 -0.85 -8.00 -21.56
CA ALA A 301 -1.60 -7.99 -22.82
C ALA A 301 -2.60 -9.15 -22.90
N ILE A 302 -2.22 -10.33 -22.41
CA ILE A 302 -3.12 -11.49 -22.36
C ILE A 302 -4.26 -11.23 -21.36
N ILE A 303 -3.96 -10.66 -20.21
CA ILE A 303 -4.97 -10.28 -19.21
C ILE A 303 -5.94 -9.26 -19.79
N ALA A 304 -5.43 -8.20 -20.43
CA ALA A 304 -6.28 -7.18 -21.07
C ALA A 304 -7.22 -7.79 -22.13
N GLN A 305 -6.73 -8.70 -22.98
CA GLN A 305 -7.57 -9.42 -23.96
C GLN A 305 -8.64 -10.29 -23.30
N TYR A 306 -8.30 -10.92 -22.18
CA TYR A 306 -9.26 -11.70 -21.40
C TYR A 306 -10.37 -10.83 -20.80
N LEU A 307 -10.01 -9.67 -20.22
CA LEU A 307 -10.95 -8.72 -19.64
C LEU A 307 -11.90 -8.14 -20.69
N ILE A 308 -11.40 -7.79 -21.88
CA ILE A 308 -12.23 -7.34 -23.02
C ILE A 308 -13.26 -8.41 -23.38
N ARG A 309 -12.84 -9.67 -23.50
CA ARG A 309 -13.78 -10.77 -23.82
C ARG A 309 -14.82 -10.96 -22.73
N LYS A 310 -14.42 -10.94 -21.46
CA LYS A 310 -15.34 -11.05 -20.31
C LYS A 310 -16.36 -9.93 -20.28
N LEU A 311 -15.94 -8.69 -20.54
CA LEU A 311 -16.84 -7.54 -20.57
C LEU A 311 -17.97 -7.73 -21.59
N GLY A 312 -17.65 -8.24 -22.79
CA GLY A 312 -18.63 -8.55 -23.82
C GLY A 312 -19.55 -9.74 -23.52
N GLN A 313 -19.20 -10.63 -22.58
CA GLN A 313 -19.98 -11.82 -22.24
C GLN A 313 -21.05 -11.59 -21.18
N ILE A 314 -20.95 -10.49 -20.40
CA ILE A 314 -21.92 -10.20 -19.35
C ILE A 314 -23.13 -9.48 -19.95
N ALA A 315 -24.30 -10.07 -19.83
CA ALA A 315 -25.54 -9.44 -20.28
C ALA A 315 -25.89 -8.19 -19.44
N ALA A 316 -26.41 -7.16 -20.11
CA ALA A 316 -26.99 -6.02 -19.43
C ALA A 316 -28.26 -6.42 -18.67
N GLY A 317 -28.52 -5.78 -17.51
CA GLY A 317 -29.68 -6.05 -16.67
C GLY A 317 -29.35 -6.58 -15.29
N GLY A 318 -30.38 -6.88 -14.51
CA GLY A 318 -30.23 -7.22 -13.08
C GLY A 318 -29.46 -8.51 -12.80
N GLU A 319 -29.64 -9.54 -13.60
CA GLU A 319 -28.96 -10.83 -13.41
C GLU A 319 -27.44 -10.75 -13.55
N GLY A 320 -26.94 -9.90 -14.45
CA GLY A 320 -25.51 -9.68 -14.68
C GLY A 320 -24.87 -8.64 -13.73
N ALA A 321 -25.65 -7.91 -12.94
CA ALA A 321 -25.17 -6.71 -12.24
C ALA A 321 -23.99 -6.98 -11.31
N THR A 322 -24.06 -7.98 -10.43
CA THR A 322 -22.97 -8.31 -9.50
C THR A 322 -21.70 -8.76 -10.23
N ARG A 323 -21.84 -9.55 -11.30
CA ARG A 323 -20.69 -9.99 -12.12
C ARG A 323 -20.05 -8.82 -12.85
N TYR A 324 -20.88 -7.93 -13.42
CA TYR A 324 -20.41 -6.72 -14.09
C TYR A 324 -19.67 -5.81 -13.13
N HIS A 325 -20.21 -5.57 -11.93
CA HIS A 325 -19.55 -4.75 -10.91
C HIS A 325 -18.18 -5.31 -10.52
N ARG A 326 -18.08 -6.61 -10.23
CA ARG A 326 -16.79 -7.24 -9.89
C ARG A 326 -15.79 -7.15 -11.04
N LEU A 327 -16.23 -7.39 -12.26
CA LEU A 327 -15.37 -7.26 -13.44
C LEU A 327 -14.88 -5.83 -13.61
N VAL A 328 -15.76 -4.84 -13.46
CA VAL A 328 -15.39 -3.43 -13.54
C VAL A 328 -14.37 -3.05 -12.45
N VAL A 329 -14.58 -3.49 -11.20
CA VAL A 329 -13.57 -3.27 -10.14
C VAL A 329 -12.22 -3.86 -10.54
N GLY A 330 -12.20 -5.09 -11.01
CA GLY A 330 -10.96 -5.73 -11.48
C GLY A 330 -10.31 -4.98 -12.65
N ILE A 331 -11.10 -4.48 -13.61
CA ILE A 331 -10.58 -3.66 -14.73
C ILE A 331 -9.99 -2.33 -14.21
N LEU A 332 -10.68 -1.66 -13.29
CA LEU A 332 -10.18 -0.40 -12.72
C LEU A 332 -8.92 -0.63 -11.89
N GLU A 333 -8.88 -1.70 -11.10
CA GLU A 333 -7.69 -2.11 -10.36
C GLU A 333 -6.51 -2.39 -11.31
N PHE A 334 -6.75 -3.14 -12.37
CA PHE A 334 -5.75 -3.45 -13.40
C PHE A 334 -5.22 -2.20 -14.09
N LEU A 335 -6.10 -1.25 -14.43
CA LEU A 335 -5.73 -0.04 -15.18
C LEU A 335 -5.09 1.04 -14.29
N PHE A 336 -5.58 1.21 -13.05
CA PHE A 336 -5.26 2.37 -12.23
C PHE A 336 -4.27 2.10 -11.10
N TYR A 337 -3.99 0.83 -10.79
CA TYR A 337 -2.94 0.52 -9.81
C TYR A 337 -1.56 1.01 -10.31
N PRO A 338 -0.74 1.64 -9.49
CA PRO A 338 -0.84 1.84 -8.03
C PRO A 338 -1.47 3.18 -7.60
N ASP A 339 -2.02 3.96 -8.50
CA ASP A 339 -2.53 5.31 -8.22
C ASP A 339 -3.87 5.28 -7.47
N VAL A 340 -4.68 4.25 -7.67
CA VAL A 340 -5.98 4.05 -7.03
C VAL A 340 -6.01 2.66 -6.43
N VAL A 341 -6.38 2.54 -5.16
CA VAL A 341 -6.23 1.31 -4.36
C VAL A 341 -7.37 1.11 -3.37
N SER A 342 -7.37 -0.02 -2.67
CA SER A 342 -8.28 -0.33 -1.55
C SER A 342 -9.75 -0.19 -1.92
N PRO A 343 -10.25 -0.91 -2.94
CA PRO A 343 -11.66 -0.87 -3.31
C PRO A 343 -12.56 -1.37 -2.17
N ILE A 344 -13.53 -0.55 -1.79
CA ILE A 344 -14.53 -0.86 -0.79
C ILE A 344 -15.91 -0.81 -1.45
N VAL A 345 -16.68 -1.87 -1.25
CA VAL A 345 -18.08 -1.92 -1.66
C VAL A 345 -18.96 -1.41 -0.54
N GLU A 346 -19.67 -0.30 -0.77
CA GLU A 346 -20.57 0.24 0.23
C GLU A 346 -21.71 -0.71 0.58
N ASN A 347 -22.18 -0.65 1.84
CA ASN A 347 -23.29 -1.48 2.28
C ASN A 347 -24.59 -1.08 1.58
N GLU A 348 -25.40 -2.08 1.25
CA GLU A 348 -26.81 -1.88 0.92
C GLU A 348 -27.49 -1.16 2.11
N ILE A 349 -27.76 0.12 1.94
CA ILE A 349 -28.60 0.87 2.87
C ILE A 349 -30.03 0.78 2.32
N HIS A 350 -30.97 0.29 3.15
CA HIS A 350 -32.42 0.12 2.88
C HIS A 350 -32.83 -1.09 2.01
N ASP A 351 -32.88 -2.28 2.61
CA ASP A 351 -33.60 -3.46 2.11
C ASP A 351 -33.37 -3.80 0.62
N GLY A 352 -32.13 -3.81 0.15
CA GLY A 352 -31.76 -4.28 -1.19
C GLY A 352 -32.13 -3.33 -2.34
N ARG A 353 -32.60 -2.11 -2.07
CA ARG A 353 -33.02 -1.14 -3.09
C ARG A 353 -31.90 -0.22 -3.60
N LYS A 354 -30.70 -0.22 -3.01
CA LYS A 354 -29.56 0.56 -3.48
C LYS A 354 -28.47 -0.37 -4.00
N ARG A 355 -27.88 0.04 -5.12
CA ARG A 355 -26.81 -0.68 -5.82
C ARG A 355 -25.49 -0.51 -5.12
N VAL A 356 -24.61 -1.46 -5.39
CA VAL A 356 -23.27 -1.51 -4.87
C VAL A 356 -22.45 -0.39 -5.51
N ASP A 357 -22.21 0.65 -4.74
CA ASP A 357 -21.25 1.69 -5.11
C ASP A 357 -19.88 1.30 -4.55
N ILE A 358 -18.87 1.67 -5.27
CA ILE A 358 -17.47 1.34 -4.95
C ILE A 358 -16.74 2.64 -4.65
N THR A 359 -15.91 2.59 -3.64
CA THR A 359 -15.01 3.68 -3.29
C THR A 359 -13.58 3.16 -3.30
N PHE A 360 -12.68 3.87 -3.96
CA PHE A 360 -11.25 3.62 -3.89
C PHE A 360 -10.54 4.74 -3.14
N ASP A 361 -9.42 4.44 -2.53
CA ASP A 361 -8.49 5.43 -2.00
C ASP A 361 -7.60 5.99 -3.12
N ASN A 362 -7.40 7.31 -3.15
CA ASN A 362 -6.46 7.95 -4.06
C ASN A 362 -5.06 7.94 -3.45
N ALA A 363 -4.19 7.12 -4.01
CA ALA A 363 -2.79 6.95 -3.60
C ALA A 363 -1.79 7.58 -4.59
N ALA A 364 -2.28 8.33 -5.58
CA ALA A 364 -1.48 8.84 -6.67
C ALA A 364 -0.41 9.85 -6.19
N ARG A 365 0.79 9.69 -6.71
CA ARG A 365 1.94 10.59 -6.49
C ARG A 365 2.32 11.37 -7.75
N GLY A 366 1.60 11.16 -8.84
CA GLY A 366 1.76 11.79 -10.16
C GLY A 366 0.54 11.51 -11.02
N GLY A 367 0.57 11.93 -12.29
CA GLY A 367 -0.47 11.63 -13.27
C GLY A 367 -1.83 12.30 -13.00
N PHE A 368 -2.87 11.77 -13.64
CA PHE A 368 -4.22 12.34 -13.64
C PHE A 368 -4.81 12.47 -12.22
N PHE A 369 -4.82 11.39 -11.44
CA PHE A 369 -5.42 11.37 -10.10
C PHE A 369 -4.70 12.31 -9.12
N TYR A 370 -3.39 12.49 -9.24
CA TYR A 370 -2.63 13.48 -8.47
C TYR A 370 -3.00 14.91 -8.85
N ARG A 371 -3.18 15.18 -10.17
CA ARG A 371 -3.57 16.53 -10.64
C ARG A 371 -4.96 16.95 -10.22
N LEU A 372 -5.85 16.03 -9.83
CA LEU A 372 -7.17 16.40 -9.28
C LEU A 372 -7.02 17.38 -8.12
N HIS A 373 -6.13 17.11 -7.16
CA HIS A 373 -5.87 18.00 -6.04
C HIS A 373 -4.99 19.20 -6.41
N THR A 374 -3.90 18.94 -7.12
CA THR A 374 -2.81 19.93 -7.26
C THR A 374 -3.08 20.95 -8.37
N THR A 375 -3.72 20.53 -9.45
CA THR A 375 -3.93 21.37 -10.63
C THR A 375 -5.38 21.76 -10.80
N TYR A 376 -6.31 20.80 -10.64
CA TYR A 376 -7.72 21.04 -10.90
C TYR A 376 -8.48 21.49 -9.64
N GLN A 377 -7.80 21.57 -8.47
CA GLN A 377 -8.35 21.99 -7.20
C GLN A 377 -9.64 21.24 -6.82
N THR A 378 -9.75 19.99 -7.27
CA THR A 378 -10.86 19.11 -6.98
C THR A 378 -10.46 18.17 -5.86
N PRO A 379 -11.06 18.27 -4.64
CA PRO A 379 -10.82 17.31 -3.58
C PRO A 379 -11.16 15.90 -4.07
N ALA A 380 -10.20 14.98 -3.97
CA ALA A 380 -10.35 13.60 -4.46
C ALA A 380 -9.57 12.62 -3.60
N GLN A 381 -9.75 12.69 -2.27
CA GLN A 381 -9.20 11.73 -1.32
C GLN A 381 -9.69 10.33 -1.63
N PHE A 382 -10.98 10.24 -2.00
CA PHE A 382 -11.61 9.04 -2.50
C PHE A 382 -12.05 9.24 -3.94
N ILE A 383 -12.01 8.14 -4.70
CA ILE A 383 -12.57 8.04 -6.04
C ILE A 383 -13.87 7.25 -5.93
N PHE A 384 -14.99 7.92 -6.12
CA PHE A 384 -16.30 7.28 -6.11
C PHE A 384 -16.60 6.66 -7.47
N VAL A 385 -17.11 5.45 -7.47
CA VAL A 385 -17.45 4.72 -8.70
C VAL A 385 -18.90 4.25 -8.62
N GLU A 386 -19.71 4.75 -9.51
CA GLU A 386 -21.09 4.31 -9.71
C GLU A 386 -21.18 3.44 -10.96
N CYS A 387 -21.55 2.18 -10.80
CA CYS A 387 -21.66 1.20 -11.88
C CYS A 387 -23.10 0.92 -12.26
N LYS A 388 -23.47 1.09 -13.53
CA LYS A 388 -24.81 0.85 -14.04
C LYS A 388 -24.80 -0.23 -15.13
N ASN A 389 -25.21 -1.44 -14.78
CA ASN A 389 -25.40 -2.55 -15.74
C ASN A 389 -26.78 -2.47 -16.39
N TYR A 390 -27.13 -1.30 -16.96
CA TYR A 390 -28.43 -1.09 -17.57
C TYR A 390 -28.44 -1.44 -19.07
N SER A 391 -29.62 -1.83 -19.56
CA SER A 391 -29.96 -1.87 -20.99
C SER A 391 -30.59 -0.55 -21.48
N ARG A 392 -30.70 0.45 -20.61
CA ARG A 392 -31.26 1.78 -20.87
C ARG A 392 -30.22 2.85 -20.58
N GLU A 393 -30.43 4.04 -21.12
CA GLU A 393 -29.59 5.20 -20.83
C GLU A 393 -29.58 5.58 -19.34
N VAL A 394 -28.44 6.12 -18.93
CA VAL A 394 -28.24 6.78 -17.65
C VAL A 394 -28.84 8.19 -17.71
N ALA A 395 -29.62 8.57 -16.71
CA ALA A 395 -30.33 9.83 -16.66
C ALA A 395 -29.94 10.65 -15.39
N ASN A 396 -30.59 11.78 -15.17
CA ASN A 396 -30.32 12.67 -14.01
C ASN A 396 -30.36 11.95 -12.65
N PRO A 397 -31.26 10.99 -12.36
CA PRO A 397 -31.25 10.33 -11.06
C PRO A 397 -29.94 9.62 -10.69
N GLU A 398 -29.25 9.05 -11.66
CA GLU A 398 -27.96 8.38 -11.44
C GLU A 398 -26.83 9.39 -11.21
N ILE A 399 -26.88 10.53 -11.90
CA ILE A 399 -25.95 11.65 -11.72
C ILE A 399 -26.14 12.29 -10.35
N ASP A 400 -27.39 12.54 -9.95
CA ASP A 400 -27.73 13.08 -8.64
C ASP A 400 -27.36 12.11 -7.50
N GLN A 401 -27.48 10.81 -7.73
CA GLN A 401 -27.07 9.80 -6.77
C GLN A 401 -25.56 9.86 -6.51
N LEU A 402 -24.73 9.95 -7.54
CA LEU A 402 -23.27 10.03 -7.41
C LEU A 402 -22.86 11.39 -6.81
N SER A 403 -23.39 12.50 -7.35
CA SER A 403 -23.07 13.84 -6.84
C SER A 403 -23.51 14.08 -5.39
N GLY A 404 -24.58 13.44 -4.95
CA GLY A 404 -25.08 13.50 -3.58
C GLY A 404 -24.14 12.87 -2.52
N ARG A 405 -23.04 12.24 -2.95
CA ARG A 405 -22.00 11.68 -2.06
C ARG A 405 -20.78 12.60 -1.96
N PHE A 406 -20.66 13.54 -2.87
CA PHE A 406 -19.53 14.45 -2.91
C PHE A 406 -19.55 15.38 -1.72
N SER A 407 -18.40 15.52 -1.08
CA SER A 407 -18.19 16.44 0.02
C SER A 407 -16.74 16.92 0.06
N MET A 408 -16.48 18.02 0.75
CA MET A 408 -15.12 18.52 0.93
C MET A 408 -14.23 17.54 1.70
N ASN A 409 -14.82 16.77 2.60
CA ASN A 409 -14.07 15.84 3.46
C ASN A 409 -13.80 14.47 2.79
N LEU A 410 -14.69 14.02 1.91
CA LEU A 410 -14.57 12.72 1.26
C LEU A 410 -14.04 12.82 -0.17
N GLY A 411 -14.25 13.96 -0.80
CA GLY A 411 -13.89 14.18 -2.21
C GLY A 411 -15.07 14.63 -3.05
N LYS A 412 -14.76 15.20 -4.20
CA LYS A 412 -15.72 15.74 -5.17
C LYS A 412 -15.46 15.19 -6.58
N PHE A 413 -14.91 13.99 -6.66
CA PHE A 413 -14.60 13.33 -7.94
C PHE A 413 -15.22 11.94 -7.99
N GLY A 414 -15.80 11.57 -9.14
CA GLY A 414 -16.36 10.26 -9.35
C GLY A 414 -16.30 9.78 -10.81
N LEU A 415 -16.40 8.46 -10.98
CA LEU A 415 -16.53 7.77 -12.27
C LEU A 415 -17.93 7.19 -12.37
N LEU A 416 -18.65 7.53 -13.43
CA LEU A 416 -19.96 7.00 -13.75
C LEU A 416 -19.81 5.97 -14.87
N LEU A 417 -19.80 4.69 -14.50
CA LEU A 417 -19.65 3.60 -15.46
C LEU A 417 -21.00 3.06 -15.90
N CYS A 418 -21.19 2.97 -17.20
CA CYS A 418 -22.38 2.41 -17.81
C CYS A 418 -22.01 1.59 -19.06
N ARG A 419 -22.93 0.69 -19.47
CA ARG A 419 -22.66 -0.22 -20.59
C ARG A 419 -22.54 0.53 -21.91
N THR A 420 -23.53 1.34 -22.20
CA THR A 420 -23.64 2.11 -23.44
C THR A 420 -24.37 3.43 -23.16
N VAL A 421 -24.18 4.40 -24.06
CA VAL A 421 -24.90 5.68 -24.07
C VAL A 421 -25.26 6.00 -25.52
N ASP A 422 -26.52 6.35 -25.78
CA ASP A 422 -26.98 6.71 -27.12
C ASP A 422 -26.53 8.13 -27.51
N ASP A 423 -26.48 9.05 -26.52
CA ASP A 423 -26.05 10.43 -26.70
C ASP A 423 -25.03 10.85 -25.63
N MET A 424 -23.75 10.71 -25.96
CA MET A 424 -22.64 11.08 -25.08
C MET A 424 -22.57 12.59 -24.82
N ASP A 425 -22.93 13.42 -25.80
CA ASP A 425 -22.88 14.89 -25.64
C ASP A 425 -23.91 15.34 -24.61
N THR A 426 -25.13 14.79 -24.65
CA THR A 426 -26.13 15.04 -23.61
C THR A 426 -25.67 14.56 -22.22
N LEU A 427 -25.01 13.40 -22.11
CA LEU A 427 -24.49 12.91 -20.83
C LEU A 427 -23.36 13.80 -20.31
N LEU A 428 -22.45 14.24 -21.17
CA LEU A 428 -21.39 15.20 -20.82
C LEU A 428 -21.97 16.53 -20.33
N ALA A 429 -22.98 17.06 -21.02
CA ALA A 429 -23.64 18.30 -20.60
C ALA A 429 -24.27 18.18 -19.20
N ARG A 430 -24.94 17.07 -18.89
CA ARG A 430 -25.48 16.82 -17.55
C ARG A 430 -24.40 16.70 -16.48
N CYS A 431 -23.27 16.10 -16.79
CA CYS A 431 -22.10 16.05 -15.91
C CYS A 431 -21.49 17.45 -15.71
N ASN A 432 -21.46 18.28 -16.75
CA ASN A 432 -21.02 19.67 -16.69
C ASN A 432 -21.93 20.51 -15.78
N ASP A 433 -23.26 20.36 -15.85
CA ASP A 433 -24.20 21.05 -14.96
C ASP A 433 -23.84 20.82 -13.49
N THR A 434 -23.50 19.57 -13.13
CA THR A 434 -23.06 19.22 -11.77
C THR A 434 -21.74 19.91 -11.39
N TYR A 435 -20.83 20.02 -12.33
CA TYR A 435 -19.54 20.70 -12.15
C TYR A 435 -19.70 22.21 -11.98
N VAL A 436 -20.48 22.85 -12.84
CA VAL A 436 -20.77 24.30 -12.81
C VAL A 436 -21.51 24.68 -11.51
N ASP A 437 -22.41 23.84 -11.04
CA ASP A 437 -23.09 24.01 -9.74
C ASP A 437 -22.13 23.87 -8.53
N GLY A 438 -20.86 23.56 -8.75
CA GLY A 438 -19.86 23.37 -7.68
C GLY A 438 -20.07 22.14 -6.81
N ARG A 439 -20.95 21.21 -7.23
CA ARG A 439 -21.20 19.96 -6.49
C ARG A 439 -20.04 19.01 -6.58
N GLY A 440 -19.31 18.96 -7.71
CA GLY A 440 -18.16 18.12 -7.98
C GLY A 440 -18.10 17.76 -9.45
N ILE A 441 -17.12 16.96 -9.85
CA ILE A 441 -16.97 16.50 -11.21
C ILE A 441 -17.10 14.98 -11.29
N MET A 442 -17.86 14.49 -12.26
CA MET A 442 -17.95 13.08 -12.57
C MET A 442 -17.62 12.83 -14.04
N LEU A 443 -16.89 11.76 -14.29
CA LEU A 443 -16.51 11.37 -15.64
C LEU A 443 -17.34 10.16 -16.06
N PRO A 444 -18.18 10.30 -17.11
CA PRO A 444 -18.85 9.14 -17.68
C PRO A 444 -17.85 8.28 -18.45
N ILE A 445 -17.94 6.97 -18.24
CA ILE A 445 -17.11 5.94 -18.88
C ILE A 445 -18.03 4.83 -19.35
N ILE A 446 -17.95 4.46 -20.61
CA ILE A 446 -18.70 3.32 -21.16
C ILE A 446 -17.78 2.12 -21.40
N ASP A 447 -18.40 0.95 -21.68
CA ASP A 447 -17.63 -0.27 -21.94
C ASP A 447 -16.61 -0.09 -23.07
N ASP A 448 -16.95 0.63 -24.13
CA ASP A 448 -16.02 0.90 -25.24
C ASP A 448 -14.81 1.77 -24.78
N ASP A 449 -15.00 2.68 -23.82
CA ASP A 449 -13.92 3.45 -23.24
C ASP A 449 -12.95 2.57 -22.43
N LEU A 450 -13.48 1.61 -21.67
CA LEU A 450 -12.67 0.60 -20.97
C LEU A 450 -11.90 -0.25 -21.97
N ILE A 451 -12.54 -0.67 -23.06
CA ILE A 451 -11.87 -1.42 -24.15
C ILE A 451 -10.75 -0.61 -24.79
N VAL A 452 -10.94 0.70 -25.00
CA VAL A 452 -9.89 1.59 -25.52
C VAL A 452 -8.68 1.61 -24.57
N MET A 453 -8.90 1.77 -23.27
CA MET A 453 -7.80 1.77 -22.28
C MET A 453 -7.11 0.40 -22.18
N LEU A 454 -7.85 -0.70 -22.23
CA LEU A 454 -7.29 -2.06 -22.24
C LEU A 454 -6.48 -2.35 -23.51
N ASN A 455 -6.90 -1.84 -24.66
CA ASN A 455 -6.12 -1.94 -25.91
C ASN A 455 -4.79 -1.17 -25.83
N LYS A 456 -4.75 -0.04 -25.15
CA LYS A 456 -3.49 0.68 -24.88
C LYS A 456 -2.52 -0.16 -24.01
N VAL A 457 -3.03 -0.99 -23.09
CA VAL A 457 -2.18 -1.97 -22.37
C VAL A 457 -1.60 -2.99 -23.35
N ILE A 458 -2.42 -3.54 -24.25
CA ILE A 458 -1.96 -4.49 -25.29
C ILE A 458 -0.87 -3.88 -26.18
N GLU A 459 -0.98 -2.58 -26.46
CA GLU A 459 0.01 -1.81 -27.24
C GLU A 459 1.26 -1.45 -26.41
N GLY A 460 1.32 -1.76 -25.12
CA GLY A 460 2.43 -1.44 -24.24
C GLY A 460 2.54 0.04 -23.87
N VAL A 461 1.43 0.78 -23.93
CA VAL A 461 1.41 2.21 -23.56
C VAL A 461 1.49 2.36 -22.04
N PRO A 462 2.48 3.06 -21.47
CA PRO A 462 2.52 3.37 -20.05
C PRO A 462 1.34 4.25 -19.64
N ASN A 463 0.75 3.99 -18.46
CA ASN A 463 -0.40 4.73 -17.94
C ASN A 463 -1.55 4.85 -18.97
N PRO A 464 -2.17 3.73 -19.38
CA PRO A 464 -3.10 3.64 -20.52
C PRO A 464 -4.35 4.51 -20.36
N TYR A 465 -4.68 4.91 -19.12
CA TYR A 465 -5.84 5.74 -18.76
C TYR A 465 -5.56 7.25 -18.81
N GLU A 466 -4.31 7.67 -18.73
CA GLU A 466 -3.88 9.06 -18.48
C GLU A 466 -4.45 10.06 -19.51
N GLU A 467 -4.26 9.77 -20.78
CA GLU A 467 -4.75 10.60 -21.87
C GLU A 467 -6.28 10.61 -21.92
N PHE A 468 -6.88 9.43 -21.82
CA PHE A 468 -8.34 9.27 -21.86
C PHE A 468 -9.02 10.08 -20.76
N LEU A 469 -8.61 9.89 -19.50
CA LEU A 469 -9.22 10.61 -18.37
C LEU A 469 -9.00 12.12 -18.45
N SER A 470 -7.83 12.56 -18.92
CA SER A 470 -7.54 13.98 -19.11
C SER A 470 -8.44 14.62 -20.18
N GLN A 471 -8.67 13.93 -21.30
CA GLN A 471 -9.57 14.39 -22.36
C GLN A 471 -11.02 14.39 -21.88
N ARG A 472 -11.47 13.35 -21.19
CA ARG A 472 -12.82 13.24 -20.65
C ARG A 472 -13.09 14.31 -19.58
N PHE A 473 -12.09 14.59 -18.73
CA PHE A 473 -12.17 15.68 -17.76
C PHE A 473 -12.37 17.04 -18.44
N ARG A 474 -11.58 17.31 -19.48
CA ARG A 474 -11.72 18.55 -20.26
C ARG A 474 -13.09 18.64 -20.96
N ALA A 475 -13.57 17.54 -21.53
CA ALA A 475 -14.88 17.50 -22.17
C ALA A 475 -16.01 17.82 -21.18
N VAL A 476 -15.94 17.33 -19.94
CA VAL A 476 -16.92 17.68 -18.89
C VAL A 476 -16.73 19.12 -18.41
N ALA A 477 -15.50 19.57 -18.16
CA ALA A 477 -15.26 20.87 -17.55
C ALA A 477 -15.47 22.08 -18.49
N LEU A 478 -15.40 21.88 -19.80
CA LEU A 478 -15.45 22.94 -20.83
C LEU A 478 -16.69 22.86 -21.75
N ASN A 479 -17.62 21.96 -21.44
CA ASN A 479 -18.85 21.76 -22.25
C ASN A 479 -19.84 22.92 -22.12
#